data_87706c6e96095052eb623ccf6f1b14f5
#
_entry.id   87706c6e96095052eb623ccf6f1b14f5
#
_cell.length_a   1.000
_cell.length_b   1.000
_cell.length_c   1.000
_cell.angle_alpha   90.00
_cell.angle_beta   90.00
_cell.angle_gamma   90.00
#
_symmetry.space_group_name_H-M   'P 1'
#
loop_
_entity.id
_entity.type
_entity.pdbx_description
1 polymer ?
#
loop_
_entity_poly.entity_id
_entity_poly.type
_entity_poly.pdbx_seq_one_letter_code
_entity_poly.pdbx_strand_id
1 'polypeptide(L)'
;MAESICVGYARVSSKDQNEERQTKMLKEAGVPERYIFIDKESGRDYNRDKWNAMMTVIRKGDTVFVCSLDRLGRNYTETGKQWEHITKEIGADIVVLDMPILDTRKTNDLTGTLIADIVLKVLSYVAEKE
;
A
#
# COMPACT_ATOMS: atom_id res chain seq x y z
N MET A 1 5.48 23.94 -9.49
CA MET A 1 5.68 22.53 -9.14
C MET A 1 4.51 22.01 -8.34
N ALA A 2 4.04 20.84 -8.72
CA ALA A 2 2.95 20.23 -7.97
C ALA A 2 3.46 19.75 -6.62
N GLU A 3 2.69 20.02 -5.57
CA GLU A 3 3.02 19.53 -4.26
C GLU A 3 2.79 18.02 -4.18
N SER A 4 3.56 17.36 -3.32
CA SER A 4 3.37 15.94 -3.07
C SER A 4 2.03 15.69 -2.41
N ILE A 5 1.38 14.61 -2.79
CA ILE A 5 0.09 14.24 -2.20
C ILE A 5 0.22 12.94 -1.43
N CYS A 6 -0.69 12.74 -0.49
CA CYS A 6 -0.85 11.49 0.24
C CYS A 6 -2.11 10.81 -0.26
N VAL A 7 -1.98 9.59 -0.71
CA VAL A 7 -3.13 8.78 -1.12
C VAL A 7 -3.24 7.57 -0.21
N GLY A 8 -4.43 7.04 -0.07
CA GLY A 8 -4.67 5.86 0.73
C GLY A 8 -5.43 4.83 -0.06
N TYR A 9 -5.14 3.57 0.20
CA TYR A 9 -5.82 2.47 -0.47
C TYR A 9 -6.40 1.51 0.56
N ALA A 10 -7.64 1.14 0.35
CA ALA A 10 -8.33 0.15 1.15
C ALA A 10 -8.94 -0.91 0.24
N ARG A 11 -8.95 -2.13 0.70
CA ARG A 11 -9.59 -3.23 -0.01
C ARG A 11 -10.44 -4.01 0.99
N VAL A 12 -11.71 -4.19 0.65
CA VAL A 12 -12.64 -4.89 1.52
C VAL A 12 -13.42 -5.92 0.71
N SER A 13 -13.84 -7.01 1.36
CA SER A 13 -14.72 -7.96 0.71
C SER A 13 -16.16 -7.54 0.94
N SER A 14 -17.08 -8.07 0.15
CA SER A 14 -18.49 -7.79 0.33
C SER A 14 -19.02 -8.26 1.69
N LYS A 15 -18.32 -9.20 2.32
CA LYS A 15 -18.69 -9.74 3.63
C LYS A 15 -17.93 -9.04 4.76
N ASP A 16 -16.98 -8.21 4.43
CA ASP A 16 -16.10 -7.59 5.40
C ASP A 16 -16.60 -6.19 5.73
N GLN A 17 -16.77 -5.89 7.00
CA GLN A 17 -17.25 -4.60 7.45
C GLN A 17 -16.11 -3.69 7.90
N ASN A 18 -14.91 -3.96 7.39
CA ASN A 18 -13.72 -3.19 7.77
C ASN A 18 -13.50 -1.92 6.95
N GLU A 19 -14.40 -1.59 6.03
CA GLU A 19 -14.25 -0.39 5.21
C GLU A 19 -14.13 0.87 6.07
N GLU A 20 -15.05 1.02 7.01
CA GLU A 20 -15.05 2.18 7.91
C GLU A 20 -13.80 2.25 8.76
N ARG A 21 -13.35 1.12 9.26
CA ARG A 21 -12.13 1.05 10.07
C ARG A 21 -10.91 1.44 9.25
N GLN A 22 -10.78 0.92 8.05
CA GLN A 22 -9.65 1.25 7.19
C GLN A 22 -9.67 2.72 6.79
N THR A 23 -10.84 3.24 6.44
CA THR A 23 -11.00 4.64 6.08
C THR A 23 -10.60 5.54 7.24
N LYS A 24 -11.02 5.20 8.45
CA LYS A 24 -10.68 5.96 9.65
C LYS A 24 -9.16 5.97 9.88
N MET A 25 -8.53 4.81 9.76
CA MET A 25 -7.07 4.72 9.93
C MET A 25 -6.34 5.60 8.92
N LEU A 26 -6.79 5.57 7.68
CA LEU A 26 -6.16 6.38 6.63
C LEU A 26 -6.33 7.88 6.89
N LYS A 27 -7.52 8.28 7.30
CA LYS A 27 -7.77 9.69 7.63
C LYS A 27 -6.93 10.15 8.82
N GLU A 28 -6.83 9.32 9.84
CA GLU A 28 -6.01 9.65 11.01
C GLU A 28 -4.53 9.74 10.67
N ALA A 29 -4.09 9.03 9.65
CA ALA A 29 -2.72 9.11 9.18
C ALA A 29 -2.45 10.37 8.34
N GLY A 30 -3.49 11.11 7.99
CA GLY A 30 -3.35 12.37 7.25
C GLY A 30 -3.78 12.30 5.79
N VAL A 31 -4.40 11.21 5.36
CA VAL A 31 -4.86 11.08 3.97
C VAL A 31 -6.18 11.82 3.79
N PRO A 32 -6.27 12.79 2.87
CA PRO A 32 -7.54 13.46 2.59
C PRO A 32 -8.56 12.47 2.06
N GLU A 33 -9.83 12.67 2.43
CA GLU A 33 -10.89 11.76 2.01
C GLU A 33 -10.97 11.60 0.50
N ARG A 34 -10.76 12.68 -0.25
CA ARG A 34 -10.83 12.64 -1.72
C ARG A 34 -9.72 11.80 -2.34
N TYR A 35 -8.68 11.48 -1.58
CA TYR A 35 -7.56 10.66 -2.06
C TYR A 35 -7.56 9.25 -1.47
N ILE A 36 -8.68 8.83 -0.91
CA ILE A 36 -8.83 7.45 -0.43
C ILE A 36 -9.51 6.63 -1.52
N PHE A 37 -8.82 5.60 -1.98
CA PHE A 37 -9.30 4.72 -3.04
C PHE A 37 -9.70 3.38 -2.42
N ILE A 38 -10.92 2.96 -2.65
CA ILE A 38 -11.46 1.75 -2.02
C ILE A 38 -11.94 0.78 -3.07
N ASP A 39 -11.37 -0.42 -3.09
CA ASP A 39 -11.83 -1.51 -3.92
C ASP A 39 -12.67 -2.47 -3.09
N LYS A 40 -13.77 -2.93 -3.65
CA LYS A 40 -14.65 -3.89 -3.01
C LYS A 40 -14.58 -5.18 -3.81
N GLU A 41 -14.10 -6.25 -3.17
CA GLU A 41 -14.06 -7.56 -3.77
C GLU A 41 -15.39 -8.25 -3.55
N SER A 42 -15.91 -8.88 -4.59
CA SER A 42 -17.09 -9.73 -4.47
C SER A 42 -16.75 -11.10 -4.99
N GLY A 43 -16.74 -12.07 -4.08
CA GLY A 43 -16.53 -13.46 -4.46
C GLY A 43 -15.24 -13.73 -5.21
N ARG A 44 -15.36 -14.10 -6.48
CA ARG A 44 -14.22 -14.50 -7.30
C ARG A 44 -13.49 -13.34 -7.97
N ASP A 45 -14.11 -12.17 -7.97
CA ASP A 45 -13.57 -11.05 -8.73
C ASP A 45 -12.54 -10.29 -7.92
N TYR A 46 -11.30 -10.36 -8.38
CA TYR A 46 -10.22 -9.53 -7.86
C TYR A 46 -10.17 -8.27 -8.70
N ASN A 47 -11.11 -7.39 -8.42
CA ASN A 47 -11.22 -6.14 -9.14
C ASN A 47 -10.42 -5.06 -8.43
N ARG A 48 -9.51 -4.43 -9.15
CA ARG A 48 -8.65 -3.38 -8.62
C ARG A 48 -8.80 -2.08 -9.40
N ASP A 49 -10.01 -1.76 -9.81
CA ASP A 49 -10.27 -0.54 -10.56
C ASP A 49 -9.78 0.71 -9.83
N LYS A 50 -10.00 0.76 -8.52
CA LYS A 50 -9.56 1.92 -7.73
C LYS A 50 -8.05 1.93 -7.53
N TRP A 51 -7.44 0.76 -7.35
CA TRP A 51 -5.99 0.67 -7.32
C TRP A 51 -5.38 1.20 -8.62
N ASN A 52 -5.93 0.76 -9.74
CA ASN A 52 -5.45 1.19 -11.04
C ASN A 52 -5.61 2.70 -11.24
N ALA A 53 -6.75 3.25 -10.78
CA ALA A 53 -6.97 4.69 -10.83
C ALA A 53 -5.94 5.42 -9.98
N MET A 54 -5.63 4.90 -8.79
CA MET A 54 -4.62 5.48 -7.92
C MET A 54 -3.25 5.50 -8.59
N MET A 55 -2.91 4.40 -9.29
CA MET A 55 -1.63 4.30 -9.99
C MET A 55 -1.48 5.35 -11.10
N THR A 56 -2.58 5.83 -11.68
CA THR A 56 -2.52 6.87 -12.69
C THR A 56 -2.33 8.27 -12.09
N VAL A 57 -2.58 8.41 -10.80
CA VAL A 57 -2.52 9.71 -10.10
C VAL A 57 -1.19 9.95 -9.41
N ILE A 58 -0.60 8.91 -8.82
CA ILE A 58 0.61 9.08 -8.02
C ILE A 58 1.83 9.38 -8.88
N ARG A 59 2.74 10.17 -8.31
CA ARG A 59 3.97 10.60 -8.96
C ARG A 59 5.12 10.50 -7.98
N LYS A 60 6.32 10.71 -8.49
CA LYS A 60 7.52 10.74 -7.67
C LYS A 60 7.34 11.72 -6.50
N GLY A 61 7.65 11.28 -5.31
CA GLY A 61 7.55 12.11 -4.11
C GLY A 61 6.22 11.99 -3.37
N ASP A 62 5.21 11.37 -3.99
CA ASP A 62 3.94 11.13 -3.31
C ASP A 62 4.06 9.97 -2.34
N THR A 63 3.06 9.81 -1.47
CA THR A 63 3.08 8.73 -0.47
C THR A 63 1.78 7.93 -0.55
N VAL A 64 1.92 6.61 -0.58
CA VAL A 64 0.80 5.68 -0.58
C VAL A 64 0.68 5.07 0.82
N PHE A 65 -0.48 5.21 1.43
CA PHE A 65 -0.77 4.63 2.74
C PHE A 65 -1.69 3.43 2.57
N VAL A 66 -1.35 2.34 3.23
CA VAL A 66 -2.23 1.16 3.34
C VAL A 66 -2.30 0.73 4.79
N CYS A 67 -3.41 0.14 5.18
CA CYS A 67 -3.59 -0.29 6.57
C CYS A 67 -2.72 -1.52 6.89
N SER A 68 -2.56 -2.40 5.92
CA SER A 68 -1.76 -3.61 6.08
C SER A 68 -1.10 -3.97 4.76
N LEU A 69 -0.04 -4.75 4.85
CA LEU A 69 0.77 -5.10 3.68
C LEU A 69 -0.02 -5.88 2.62
N ASP A 70 -0.96 -6.72 3.06
CA ASP A 70 -1.74 -7.55 2.16
C ASP A 70 -2.71 -6.77 1.28
N ARG A 71 -2.83 -5.46 1.47
CA ARG A 71 -3.63 -4.61 0.60
C ARG A 71 -2.92 -4.32 -0.73
N LEU A 72 -1.62 -4.51 -0.79
CA LEU A 72 -0.84 -4.24 -2.01
C LEU A 72 -1.03 -5.31 -3.08
N GLY A 73 -1.29 -6.56 -2.69
CA GLY A 73 -1.47 -7.62 -3.66
C GLY A 73 -2.20 -8.82 -3.04
N ARG A 74 -2.58 -9.77 -3.89
CA ARG A 74 -3.29 -10.98 -3.46
C ARG A 74 -2.41 -11.93 -2.67
N ASN A 75 -1.12 -11.91 -2.98
CA ASN A 75 -0.14 -12.79 -2.36
C ASN A 75 1.16 -12.01 -2.19
N TYR A 76 2.12 -12.60 -1.53
CA TYR A 76 3.37 -11.89 -1.24
C TYR A 76 4.20 -11.62 -2.49
N THR A 77 4.10 -12.47 -3.51
CA THR A 77 4.80 -12.22 -4.77
C THR A 77 4.28 -10.95 -5.43
N GLU A 78 2.96 -10.84 -5.53
CA GLU A 78 2.32 -9.66 -6.12
C GLU A 78 2.57 -8.42 -5.24
N THR A 79 2.50 -8.59 -3.92
CA THR A 79 2.78 -7.51 -2.98
C THR A 79 4.20 -6.97 -3.20
N GLY A 80 5.18 -7.85 -3.35
CA GLY A 80 6.54 -7.45 -3.63
C GLY A 80 6.69 -6.69 -4.94
N LYS A 81 5.99 -7.14 -5.98
CA LYS A 81 6.01 -6.45 -7.28
C LYS A 81 5.42 -5.06 -7.19
N GLN A 82 4.30 -4.90 -6.49
CA GLN A 82 3.70 -3.58 -6.31
C GLN A 82 4.58 -2.67 -5.47
N TRP A 83 5.21 -3.22 -4.45
CA TRP A 83 6.16 -2.47 -3.64
C TRP A 83 7.28 -1.90 -4.49
N GLU A 84 7.90 -2.75 -5.31
CA GLU A 84 8.99 -2.30 -6.18
C GLU A 84 8.51 -1.31 -7.23
N HIS A 85 7.34 -1.54 -7.81
CA HIS A 85 6.78 -0.62 -8.79
C HIS A 85 6.61 0.77 -8.20
N ILE A 86 6.02 0.86 -7.02
CA ILE A 86 5.76 2.15 -6.38
C ILE A 86 7.06 2.82 -5.95
N THR A 87 7.94 2.09 -5.28
CA THR A 87 9.13 2.69 -4.68
C THR A 87 10.26 2.93 -5.67
N LYS A 88 10.46 2.01 -6.61
CA LYS A 88 11.61 2.09 -7.52
C LYS A 88 11.24 2.64 -8.89
N GLU A 89 10.11 2.25 -9.45
CA GLU A 89 9.73 2.72 -10.77
C GLU A 89 9.07 4.09 -10.74
N ILE A 90 8.10 4.27 -9.84
CA ILE A 90 7.41 5.56 -9.72
C ILE A 90 8.23 6.53 -8.86
N GLY A 91 8.89 6.02 -7.82
CA GLY A 91 9.63 6.86 -6.89
C GLY A 91 8.76 7.47 -5.81
N ALA A 92 7.64 6.83 -5.49
CA ALA A 92 6.76 7.24 -4.41
C ALA A 92 7.11 6.49 -3.13
N ASP A 93 6.63 6.98 -2.00
CA ASP A 93 6.83 6.31 -0.72
C ASP A 93 5.64 5.44 -0.37
N ILE A 94 5.87 4.45 0.48
CA ILE A 94 4.81 3.58 1.01
C ILE A 94 4.88 3.58 2.52
N VAL A 95 3.71 3.65 3.14
CA VAL A 95 3.56 3.53 4.59
C VAL A 95 2.54 2.43 4.87
N VAL A 96 2.96 1.42 5.63
CA VAL A 96 2.07 0.34 6.09
C VAL A 96 1.73 0.62 7.54
N LEU A 97 0.48 1.02 7.80
CA LEU A 97 0.08 1.56 9.10
C LEU A 97 0.20 0.58 10.25
N ASP A 98 -0.07 -0.70 9.99
CA ASP A 98 0.02 -1.72 11.07
C ASP A 98 1.44 -2.28 11.20
N MET A 99 2.37 -1.82 10.41
CA MET A 99 3.75 -2.29 10.46
C MET A 99 4.69 -1.10 10.25
N PRO A 100 4.92 -0.29 11.30
CA PRO A 100 5.67 0.97 11.17
C PRO A 100 7.08 0.85 10.61
N ILE A 101 7.70 -0.32 10.69
CA ILE A 101 9.01 -0.53 10.09
C ILE A 101 8.93 -0.43 8.55
N LEU A 102 7.77 -0.65 7.98
CA LEU A 102 7.55 -0.52 6.54
C LEU A 102 7.03 0.88 6.22
N ASP A 103 7.90 1.86 6.43
CA ASP A 103 7.62 3.27 6.14
C ASP A 103 8.85 3.83 5.44
N THR A 104 8.79 3.92 4.12
CA THR A 104 9.94 4.33 3.33
C THR A 104 10.30 5.80 3.52
N ARG A 105 9.38 6.61 4.07
CA ARG A 105 9.65 8.03 4.33
C ARG A 105 10.69 8.24 5.42
N LYS A 106 10.72 7.33 6.40
CA LYS A 106 11.64 7.44 7.54
C LYS A 106 13.05 7.05 7.19
N THR A 107 13.20 6.34 6.09
CA THR A 107 14.46 5.73 5.73
C THR A 107 14.74 6.01 4.27
N ASN A 108 14.96 7.29 3.96
CA ASN A 108 15.32 7.69 2.60
C ASN A 108 16.75 7.28 2.25
N ASP A 109 17.43 6.62 3.16
CA ASP A 109 18.76 6.12 2.88
C ASP A 109 18.70 4.66 2.41
N LEU A 110 19.81 4.19 1.90
CA LEU A 110 19.95 2.84 1.38
C LEU A 110 19.64 1.78 2.44
N THR A 111 19.97 2.07 3.70
CA THR A 111 19.75 1.13 4.80
C THR A 111 18.28 0.83 5.03
N GLY A 112 17.45 1.86 5.00
CA GLY A 112 16.02 1.67 5.22
C GLY A 112 15.35 0.90 4.10
N THR A 113 15.73 1.17 2.86
CA THR A 113 15.24 0.42 1.72
C THR A 113 15.63 -1.04 1.83
N LEU A 114 16.86 -1.30 2.26
CA LEU A 114 17.36 -2.66 2.43
C LEU A 114 16.57 -3.40 3.51
N ILE A 115 16.27 -2.75 4.62
CA ILE A 115 15.49 -3.35 5.71
C ILE A 115 14.10 -3.74 5.21
N ALA A 116 13.43 -2.84 4.50
CA ALA A 116 12.11 -3.13 3.95
C ALA A 116 12.14 -4.31 2.98
N ASP A 117 13.13 -4.35 2.10
CA ASP A 117 13.29 -5.45 1.15
C ASP A 117 13.50 -6.78 1.87
N ILE A 118 14.30 -6.79 2.94
CA ILE A 118 14.55 -8.00 3.72
C ILE A 118 13.27 -8.48 4.41
N VAL A 119 12.51 -7.56 5.01
CA VAL A 119 11.26 -7.90 5.68
C VAL A 119 10.28 -8.51 4.68
N LEU A 120 10.14 -7.92 3.50
CA LEU A 120 9.26 -8.46 2.46
C LEU A 120 9.68 -9.86 2.03
N LYS A 121 10.96 -10.09 1.85
CA LYS A 121 11.47 -11.41 1.45
C LYS A 121 11.23 -12.45 2.52
N VAL A 122 11.43 -12.10 3.78
CA VAL A 122 11.16 -13.02 4.89
C VAL A 122 9.69 -13.39 4.93
N LEU A 123 8.80 -12.40 4.80
CA LEU A 123 7.37 -12.66 4.82
C LEU A 123 6.94 -13.54 3.64
N SER A 124 7.51 -13.31 2.47
CA SER A 124 7.24 -14.13 1.28
C SER A 124 7.69 -15.57 1.50
N TYR A 125 8.86 -15.75 2.08
CA TYR A 125 9.38 -17.07 2.37
C TYR A 125 8.48 -17.83 3.36
N VAL A 126 8.06 -17.17 4.42
CA VAL A 126 7.18 -17.77 5.41
C VAL A 126 5.85 -18.18 4.78
N ALA A 127 5.29 -17.32 3.95
CA ALA A 127 4.01 -17.61 3.29
C ALA A 127 4.13 -18.82 2.35
N GLU A 128 5.24 -18.95 1.64
CA GLU A 128 5.44 -20.07 0.72
C GLU A 128 5.62 -21.40 1.44
N LYS A 129 6.12 -21.38 2.65
CA LYS A 129 6.32 -22.59 3.44
C LYS A 129 5.02 -23.16 4.03
N GLU A 130 3.99 -22.33 4.14
CA GLU A 130 2.70 -22.77 4.63
C GLU A 130 1.85 -23.36 3.52
#